data_3e893eec9fe0f62569642df68cf50578
#
_entry.id   3e893eec9fe0f62569642df68cf50578
#
_cell.length_a   1.000
_cell.length_b   1.000
_cell.length_c   1.000
_cell.angle_alpha   90.00
_cell.angle_beta   90.00
_cell.angle_gamma   90.00
#
_symmetry.space_group_name_H-M   'P 1'
#
loop_
_entity.id
_entity.type
_entity.pdbx_description
1 polymer ?
#
loop_
_entity_poly.entity_id
_entity_poly.type
_entity_poly.pdbx_seq_one_letter_code
_entity_poly.pdbx_strand_id
1 'polypeptide(L)'
;MTESQTPRQTDSGIVVEPLYTAQSIAGSTDQIGNPGEPPYTRGIYPTMHRDRLWTMRQYAGFGSAADTNQRFKFLLEAGQTGLSCAFDLPTQMGYDSDHPRSAGEVGKVGVAIDSLDDMRTLLADLPLDKVTTSMTINSTASILLLMYELVAEERGVPATAISGTIQNDLLKEYIARGTYIYPPAQSMRLITNIFEYCAANVPKWNTISISGYHIREAGSTAVQELAFTLSNAIAYVQAAVDAGLDVDDIGPRLSFFWNGHNNFFEEVAKFRASRRMWHDIMTNRFGAKKAASKLMRFHTQTGGSTLTAQQPLNNVVRVAIQSMAAVLGGTQSLHTNGFDEALSLPTEDAARIALRTQQIIGFESGVTDTPDPLAGSYFVESLTNEVERLAYEYIARIDEMGGAVQAIEAGFQMDEIEDAAYSYTKSIDDKSRVLVGVNKFTVDNEPAPTITPANPMLEKEQVARLTKYKSGRDMAVVAACLDDLRTAAKSTDNVLIPMKAALRANATLGEVSDALRDVFGVYRPS
;
A
#
# COMPACT_ATOMS: atom_id res chain seq x y z
N MET A 1 37.31 -24.98 23.74
CA MET A 1 36.49 -25.51 22.63
C MET A 1 35.55 -24.39 22.26
N THR A 2 35.81 -23.66 21.20
CA THR A 2 34.92 -22.65 20.66
C THR A 2 33.76 -23.37 19.99
N GLU A 3 32.58 -23.30 20.61
CA GLU A 3 31.35 -23.67 19.91
C GLU A 3 31.33 -22.89 18.58
N SER A 4 31.24 -23.61 17.47
CA SER A 4 31.00 -23.05 16.15
C SER A 4 29.65 -22.33 16.21
N GLN A 5 29.67 -21.03 16.49
CA GLN A 5 28.46 -20.22 16.44
C GLN A 5 28.00 -20.20 14.99
N THR A 6 26.81 -20.72 14.77
CA THR A 6 26.12 -20.56 13.48
C THR A 6 26.10 -19.07 13.12
N PRO A 7 26.53 -18.69 11.89
CA PRO A 7 26.54 -17.28 11.48
C PRO A 7 25.15 -16.65 11.69
N ARG A 8 25.11 -15.46 12.26
CA ARG A 8 23.88 -14.69 12.36
C ARG A 8 23.56 -14.13 10.99
N GLN A 9 22.30 -14.16 10.61
CA GLN A 9 21.82 -13.63 9.33
C GLN A 9 20.54 -12.80 9.55
N THR A 10 20.33 -11.83 8.66
CA THR A 10 19.04 -11.14 8.53
C THR A 10 18.00 -12.07 7.89
N ASP A 11 16.74 -11.60 7.79
CA ASP A 11 15.66 -12.35 7.12
C ASP A 11 15.94 -12.53 5.63
N SER A 12 16.72 -11.64 5.01
CA SER A 12 17.18 -11.72 3.62
C SER A 12 18.45 -12.57 3.44
N GLY A 13 18.89 -13.29 4.47
CA GLY A 13 20.09 -14.14 4.42
C GLY A 13 21.44 -13.39 4.47
N ILE A 14 21.42 -12.08 4.70
CA ILE A 14 22.66 -11.27 4.81
C ILE A 14 23.39 -11.65 6.08
N VAL A 15 24.64 -12.09 5.97
CA VAL A 15 25.48 -12.43 7.13
C VAL A 15 25.76 -11.18 7.97
N VAL A 16 25.51 -11.30 9.28
CA VAL A 16 25.82 -10.23 10.24
C VAL A 16 27.13 -10.55 10.93
N GLU A 17 28.14 -9.75 10.64
CA GLU A 17 29.47 -9.88 11.23
C GLU A 17 29.45 -9.57 12.73
N PRO A 18 30.33 -10.21 13.52
CA PRO A 18 30.44 -9.90 14.97
C PRO A 18 30.82 -8.45 15.26
N LEU A 19 31.53 -7.80 14.34
CA LEU A 19 32.01 -6.42 14.47
C LEU A 19 32.04 -5.73 13.09
N TYR A 20 31.53 -4.50 13.05
CA TYR A 20 31.66 -3.60 11.90
C TYR A 20 32.62 -2.44 12.26
N THR A 21 33.43 -2.04 11.30
CA THR A 21 34.43 -0.98 11.46
C THR A 21 34.40 -0.01 10.29
N ALA A 22 35.20 1.05 10.31
CA ALA A 22 35.32 1.96 9.17
C ALA A 22 35.68 1.23 7.85
N GLN A 23 36.41 0.11 7.94
CA GLN A 23 36.76 -0.70 6.77
C GLN A 23 35.52 -1.37 6.13
N SER A 24 34.48 -1.64 6.91
CA SER A 24 33.23 -2.26 6.41
C SER A 24 32.45 -1.36 5.45
N ILE A 25 32.72 -0.05 5.47
CA ILE A 25 32.07 0.94 4.61
C ILE A 25 33.08 1.69 3.73
N ALA A 26 34.30 1.20 3.61
CA ALA A 26 35.32 1.84 2.79
C ALA A 26 34.88 1.95 1.33
N GLY A 27 34.96 3.16 0.76
CA GLY A 27 34.56 3.45 -0.62
C GLY A 27 33.07 3.74 -0.83
N SER A 28 32.23 3.72 0.22
CA SER A 28 30.79 4.01 0.10
C SER A 28 30.32 5.21 0.94
N THR A 29 31.23 5.93 1.58
CA THR A 29 30.89 7.09 2.44
C THR A 29 30.21 8.24 1.69
N ASP A 30 30.54 8.44 0.41
CA ASP A 30 29.92 9.49 -0.43
C ASP A 30 28.44 9.23 -0.72
N GLN A 31 27.99 7.97 -0.57
CA GLN A 31 26.59 7.59 -0.75
C GLN A 31 25.71 7.89 0.47
N ILE A 32 26.30 8.27 1.60
CA ILE A 32 25.57 8.67 2.80
C ILE A 32 24.88 10.02 2.56
N GLY A 33 25.60 11.03 2.07
CA GLY A 33 25.09 12.34 1.71
C GLY A 33 24.47 13.13 2.86
N ASN A 34 23.71 14.15 2.53
CA ASN A 34 22.93 14.96 3.46
C ASN A 34 21.43 14.68 3.34
N PRO A 35 20.64 14.88 4.41
CA PRO A 35 19.18 14.83 4.31
C PRO A 35 18.65 15.85 3.31
N GLY A 36 17.70 15.44 2.46
CA GLY A 36 17.10 16.30 1.43
C GLY A 36 17.93 16.50 0.16
N GLU A 37 19.12 15.89 0.09
CA GLU A 37 20.01 15.95 -1.07
C GLU A 37 20.21 14.56 -1.69
N PRO A 38 20.44 14.48 -3.04
CA PRO A 38 20.82 13.22 -3.66
C PRO A 38 22.03 12.58 -2.98
N PRO A 39 22.04 11.24 -2.84
CA PRO A 39 21.09 10.25 -3.34
C PRO A 39 19.89 9.98 -2.42
N TYR A 40 19.58 10.86 -1.48
CA TYR A 40 18.46 10.79 -0.52
C TYR A 40 18.54 9.64 0.50
N THR A 41 19.70 9.07 0.71
CA THR A 41 19.90 7.98 1.68
C THR A 41 19.38 8.34 3.06
N ARG A 42 19.63 9.57 3.52
CA ARG A 42 19.24 10.08 4.84
C ARG A 42 17.85 10.71 4.92
N GLY A 43 17.07 10.67 3.84
CA GLY A 43 15.73 11.23 3.78
C GLY A 43 15.53 12.23 2.65
N ILE A 44 14.28 12.46 2.29
CA ILE A 44 13.89 13.31 1.13
C ILE A 44 13.73 14.79 1.47
N TYR A 45 13.73 15.15 2.75
CA TYR A 45 13.65 16.53 3.23
C TYR A 45 14.84 16.87 4.14
N PRO A 46 15.34 18.12 4.14
CA PRO A 46 16.49 18.51 4.97
C PRO A 46 16.28 18.31 6.47
N THR A 47 15.07 18.51 6.96
CA THR A 47 14.71 18.45 8.38
C THR A 47 13.89 17.22 8.74
N MET A 48 13.38 16.47 7.75
CA MET A 48 12.52 15.29 7.92
C MET A 48 11.43 15.51 8.98
N HIS A 49 11.40 14.68 10.04
CA HIS A 49 10.37 14.73 11.07
C HIS A 49 10.54 15.86 12.10
N ARG A 50 11.67 16.54 12.08
CA ARG A 50 11.93 17.64 13.01
C ARG A 50 10.95 18.81 12.82
N ASP A 51 10.68 19.18 11.57
CA ASP A 51 9.76 20.28 11.26
C ASP A 51 8.31 19.80 11.12
N ARG A 52 8.12 18.59 10.63
CA ARG A 52 6.81 18.01 10.41
C ARG A 52 6.84 16.50 10.59
N LEU A 53 6.07 16.01 11.56
CA LEU A 53 5.88 14.57 11.74
C LEU A 53 5.25 13.94 10.48
N TRP A 54 5.40 12.64 10.35
CA TRP A 54 4.69 11.86 9.35
C TRP A 54 3.18 11.99 9.50
N THR A 55 2.45 11.77 8.43
CA THR A 55 0.99 11.70 8.51
C THR A 55 0.58 10.42 9.26
N MET A 56 -0.05 10.58 10.41
CA MET A 56 -0.61 9.47 11.17
C MET A 56 -1.90 9.03 10.51
N ARG A 57 -1.93 7.79 10.00
CA ARG A 57 -3.07 7.20 9.31
C ARG A 57 -3.39 5.86 9.94
N GLN A 58 -4.57 5.73 10.56
CA GLN A 58 -5.09 4.42 10.89
C GLN A 58 -5.93 3.92 9.71
N TYR A 59 -5.65 2.73 9.26
CA TYR A 59 -6.42 2.02 8.25
C TYR A 59 -7.80 1.73 8.84
N ALA A 60 -8.84 2.21 8.20
CA ALA A 60 -10.20 2.05 8.64
C ALA A 60 -11.10 1.75 7.44
N GLY A 61 -12.09 0.93 7.67
CA GLY A 61 -13.06 0.50 6.69
C GLY A 61 -13.63 -0.82 7.16
N PHE A 62 -14.89 -0.81 7.52
CA PHE A 62 -15.63 -1.99 7.92
C PHE A 62 -17.12 -1.69 7.83
N GLY A 63 -17.90 -2.73 7.65
CA GLY A 63 -19.32 -2.59 7.72
C GLY A 63 -19.90 -1.70 6.62
N SER A 64 -20.82 -0.83 7.01
CA SER A 64 -21.44 0.13 6.09
C SER A 64 -20.60 1.39 5.89
N ALA A 65 -20.93 2.16 4.85
CA ALA A 65 -20.36 3.49 4.61
C ALA A 65 -20.59 4.44 5.81
N ALA A 66 -21.73 4.33 6.48
CA ALA A 66 -22.05 5.13 7.68
C ALA A 66 -21.18 4.75 8.87
N ASP A 67 -20.96 3.46 9.14
CA ASP A 67 -20.10 3.00 10.24
C ASP A 67 -18.65 3.46 10.02
N THR A 68 -18.16 3.35 8.80
CA THR A 68 -16.82 3.79 8.42
C THR A 68 -16.68 5.32 8.53
N ASN A 69 -17.71 6.09 8.13
CA ASN A 69 -17.74 7.55 8.31
C ASN A 69 -17.64 7.95 9.79
N GLN A 70 -18.38 7.29 10.67
CA GLN A 70 -18.29 7.52 12.12
C GLN A 70 -16.89 7.20 12.66
N ARG A 71 -16.27 6.13 12.20
CA ARG A 71 -14.89 5.78 12.55
C ARG A 71 -13.90 6.84 12.08
N PHE A 72 -14.05 7.38 10.88
CA PHE A 72 -13.21 8.48 10.38
C PHE A 72 -13.32 9.73 11.26
N LYS A 73 -14.52 10.12 11.64
CA LYS A 73 -14.76 11.26 12.54
C LYS A 73 -14.08 11.03 13.90
N PHE A 74 -14.28 9.85 14.49
CA PHE A 74 -13.64 9.48 15.76
C PHE A 74 -12.10 9.56 15.67
N LEU A 75 -11.49 9.02 14.61
CA LEU A 75 -10.04 9.03 14.45
C LEU A 75 -9.49 10.45 14.24
N LEU A 76 -10.18 11.30 13.48
CA LEU A 76 -9.80 12.70 13.31
C LEU A 76 -9.87 13.46 14.66
N GLU A 77 -10.91 13.25 15.46
CA GLU A 77 -11.05 13.83 16.81
C GLU A 77 -9.95 13.32 17.76
N ALA A 78 -9.50 12.07 17.58
CA ALA A 78 -8.41 11.48 18.34
C ALA A 78 -7.00 11.96 17.91
N GLY A 79 -6.92 12.84 16.89
CA GLY A 79 -5.67 13.45 16.42
C GLY A 79 -5.03 12.79 15.20
N GLN A 80 -5.76 11.94 14.46
CA GLN A 80 -5.31 11.45 13.16
C GLN A 80 -5.25 12.59 12.14
N THR A 81 -4.25 12.60 11.27
CA THR A 81 -4.00 13.73 10.36
C THR A 81 -4.32 13.45 8.89
N GLY A 82 -4.76 12.24 8.56
CA GLY A 82 -5.23 11.85 7.23
C GLY A 82 -6.08 10.58 7.29
N LEU A 83 -6.95 10.39 6.31
CA LEU A 83 -7.84 9.24 6.23
C LEU A 83 -7.21 8.09 5.44
N SER A 84 -7.54 6.85 5.82
CA SER A 84 -7.16 5.65 5.07
C SER A 84 -8.34 4.68 5.03
N CYS A 85 -8.82 4.36 3.83
CA CYS A 85 -10.03 3.57 3.61
C CYS A 85 -9.72 2.18 3.07
N ALA A 86 -10.23 1.16 3.78
CA ALA A 86 -10.29 -0.22 3.32
C ALA A 86 -11.64 -0.49 2.66
N PHE A 87 -11.64 -1.23 1.57
CA PHE A 87 -12.84 -1.66 0.87
C PHE A 87 -13.02 -3.18 0.98
N ASP A 88 -14.24 -3.64 0.98
CA ASP A 88 -14.56 -5.06 1.04
C ASP A 88 -14.17 -5.80 -0.25
N LEU A 89 -14.17 -7.12 -0.19
CA LEU A 89 -13.76 -7.94 -1.32
C LEU A 89 -14.65 -7.75 -2.57
N PRO A 90 -15.99 -7.66 -2.47
CA PRO A 90 -16.83 -7.34 -3.62
C PRO A 90 -16.44 -6.03 -4.31
N THR A 91 -16.28 -4.94 -3.56
CA THR A 91 -15.83 -3.64 -4.08
C THR A 91 -14.47 -3.75 -4.79
N GLN A 92 -13.51 -4.49 -4.21
CA GLN A 92 -12.19 -4.70 -4.80
C GLN A 92 -12.26 -5.51 -6.10
N MET A 93 -13.16 -6.51 -6.15
CA MET A 93 -13.35 -7.39 -7.30
C MET A 93 -14.33 -6.84 -8.34
N GLY A 94 -14.87 -5.64 -8.15
CA GLY A 94 -15.80 -5.02 -9.09
C GLY A 94 -17.15 -5.73 -9.19
N TYR A 95 -17.67 -6.20 -8.05
CA TYR A 95 -19.00 -6.76 -7.94
C TYR A 95 -19.85 -5.91 -7.01
N ASP A 96 -21.11 -5.71 -7.40
CA ASP A 96 -22.10 -5.11 -6.51
C ASP A 96 -22.46 -6.08 -5.37
N SER A 97 -22.94 -5.56 -4.25
CA SER A 97 -23.30 -6.35 -3.07
C SER A 97 -24.43 -7.35 -3.32
N ASP A 98 -25.27 -7.14 -4.32
CA ASP A 98 -26.35 -8.06 -4.73
C ASP A 98 -25.89 -9.15 -5.72
N HIS A 99 -24.61 -9.14 -6.12
CA HIS A 99 -24.06 -10.15 -7.01
C HIS A 99 -23.85 -11.50 -6.27
N PRO A 100 -24.14 -12.67 -6.89
CA PRO A 100 -24.02 -13.98 -6.21
C PRO A 100 -22.63 -14.27 -5.62
N ARG A 101 -21.55 -13.72 -6.19
CA ARG A 101 -20.17 -13.88 -5.68
C ARG A 101 -19.86 -12.99 -4.47
N SER A 102 -20.72 -12.06 -4.15
CA SER A 102 -20.54 -11.15 -3.01
C SER A 102 -21.10 -11.71 -1.71
N ALA A 103 -21.89 -12.78 -1.78
CA ALA A 103 -22.55 -13.39 -0.62
C ALA A 103 -21.55 -13.78 0.48
N GLY A 104 -21.77 -13.26 1.69
CA GLY A 104 -20.94 -13.52 2.86
C GLY A 104 -19.66 -12.70 2.95
N GLU A 105 -19.34 -11.82 1.98
CA GLU A 105 -18.14 -10.98 1.96
C GLU A 105 -18.44 -9.47 2.06
N VAL A 106 -19.72 -9.08 1.96
CA VAL A 106 -20.12 -7.67 2.00
C VAL A 106 -19.80 -7.03 3.35
N GLY A 107 -18.99 -5.98 3.33
CA GLY A 107 -18.60 -5.21 4.51
C GLY A 107 -17.71 -5.94 5.52
N LYS A 108 -17.16 -7.12 5.19
CA LYS A 108 -16.45 -8.00 6.13
C LYS A 108 -15.01 -7.56 6.42
N VAL A 109 -14.23 -7.28 5.38
CA VAL A 109 -12.80 -6.89 5.49
C VAL A 109 -12.54 -5.45 5.07
N GLY A 110 -13.58 -4.69 4.89
CA GLY A 110 -13.57 -3.30 4.44
C GLY A 110 -14.98 -2.79 4.24
N VAL A 111 -15.14 -1.54 3.83
CA VAL A 111 -16.43 -0.92 3.56
C VAL A 111 -16.97 -1.33 2.19
N ALA A 112 -18.25 -1.66 2.11
CA ALA A 112 -18.96 -1.90 0.85
C ALA A 112 -19.31 -0.57 0.17
N ILE A 113 -18.90 -0.41 -1.09
CA ILE A 113 -19.22 0.74 -1.94
C ILE A 113 -19.71 0.24 -3.30
N ASP A 114 -21.00 0.25 -3.49
CA ASP A 114 -21.63 -0.15 -4.75
C ASP A 114 -21.95 1.04 -5.66
N SER A 115 -22.15 2.22 -5.06
CA SER A 115 -22.77 3.37 -5.72
C SER A 115 -22.22 4.71 -5.26
N LEU A 116 -22.55 5.75 -6.01
CA LEU A 116 -22.23 7.14 -5.64
C LEU A 116 -22.92 7.54 -4.31
N ASP A 117 -24.09 6.96 -3.96
CA ASP A 117 -24.75 7.20 -2.68
C ASP A 117 -23.98 6.64 -1.48
N ASP A 118 -23.34 5.46 -1.64
CA ASP A 118 -22.47 4.91 -0.62
C ASP A 118 -21.23 5.83 -0.42
N MET A 119 -20.66 6.34 -1.51
CA MET A 119 -19.53 7.28 -1.42
C MET A 119 -19.94 8.61 -0.78
N ARG A 120 -21.14 9.14 -1.08
CA ARG A 120 -21.70 10.33 -0.39
C ARG A 120 -21.81 10.10 1.10
N THR A 121 -22.29 8.93 1.50
CA THR A 121 -22.44 8.54 2.91
C THR A 121 -21.08 8.39 3.59
N LEU A 122 -20.14 7.71 2.94
CA LEU A 122 -18.78 7.52 3.45
C LEU A 122 -18.07 8.85 3.73
N LEU A 123 -18.26 9.83 2.86
CA LEU A 123 -17.57 11.12 2.94
C LEU A 123 -18.40 12.20 3.67
N ALA A 124 -19.58 11.88 4.21
CA ALA A 124 -20.49 12.85 4.84
C ALA A 124 -19.80 13.70 5.91
N ASP A 125 -19.93 15.03 5.80
CA ASP A 125 -19.39 16.05 6.72
C ASP A 125 -17.85 16.05 6.89
N LEU A 126 -17.11 15.33 6.06
CA LEU A 126 -15.65 15.37 6.07
C LEU A 126 -15.15 16.56 5.24
N PRO A 127 -14.14 17.33 5.71
CA PRO A 127 -13.61 18.49 5.00
C PRO A 127 -12.64 18.05 3.89
N LEU A 128 -13.18 17.73 2.69
CA LEU A 128 -12.45 17.12 1.57
C LEU A 128 -11.32 18.00 1.01
N ASP A 129 -11.38 19.30 1.22
CA ASP A 129 -10.37 20.29 0.86
C ASP A 129 -9.20 20.39 1.87
N LYS A 130 -9.36 19.81 3.08
CA LYS A 130 -8.38 19.90 4.18
C LYS A 130 -7.76 18.58 4.57
N VAL A 131 -8.48 17.47 4.39
CA VAL A 131 -7.98 16.13 4.69
C VAL A 131 -7.42 15.45 3.44
N THR A 132 -6.38 14.64 3.61
CA THR A 132 -5.91 13.75 2.55
C THR A 132 -6.52 12.37 2.75
N THR A 133 -7.09 11.79 1.70
CA THR A 133 -7.71 10.45 1.78
C THR A 133 -6.89 9.45 0.98
N SER A 134 -6.45 8.37 1.63
CA SER A 134 -5.84 7.20 0.98
C SER A 134 -6.89 6.12 0.80
N MET A 135 -7.00 5.57 -0.40
CA MET A 135 -7.91 4.48 -0.72
C MET A 135 -7.10 3.25 -1.13
N THR A 136 -7.18 2.18 -0.32
CA THR A 136 -6.53 0.90 -0.62
C THR A 136 -7.40 0.12 -1.59
N ILE A 137 -7.28 0.48 -2.86
CA ILE A 137 -8.07 -0.08 -3.96
C ILE A 137 -7.21 -0.17 -5.22
N ASN A 138 -7.38 -1.24 -5.99
CA ASN A 138 -6.55 -1.56 -7.15
C ASN A 138 -7.37 -1.68 -8.44
N SER A 139 -7.96 -2.82 -8.74
CA SER A 139 -8.66 -3.05 -10.01
C SER A 139 -9.84 -2.09 -10.26
N THR A 140 -10.49 -1.62 -9.20
CA THR A 140 -11.60 -0.64 -9.26
C THR A 140 -11.17 0.77 -8.82
N ALA A 141 -9.87 1.04 -8.75
CA ALA A 141 -9.32 2.31 -8.28
C ALA A 141 -9.83 3.53 -9.07
N SER A 142 -9.95 3.40 -10.39
CA SER A 142 -10.50 4.46 -11.26
C SER A 142 -11.95 4.80 -10.89
N ILE A 143 -12.77 3.80 -10.60
CA ILE A 143 -14.18 3.97 -10.26
C ILE A 143 -14.30 4.74 -8.93
N LEU A 144 -13.56 4.31 -7.90
CA LEU A 144 -13.61 4.92 -6.58
C LEU A 144 -13.04 6.36 -6.59
N LEU A 145 -11.98 6.61 -7.37
CA LEU A 145 -11.45 7.95 -7.59
C LEU A 145 -12.50 8.88 -8.19
N LEU A 146 -13.18 8.44 -9.24
CA LEU A 146 -14.20 9.23 -9.92
C LEU A 146 -15.43 9.46 -9.05
N MET A 147 -15.84 8.47 -8.23
CA MET A 147 -16.90 8.66 -7.23
C MET A 147 -16.50 9.71 -6.18
N TYR A 148 -15.25 9.66 -5.68
CA TYR A 148 -14.72 10.66 -4.74
C TYR A 148 -14.74 12.07 -5.35
N GLU A 149 -14.28 12.21 -6.59
CA GLU A 149 -14.28 13.48 -7.33
C GLU A 149 -15.71 14.00 -7.53
N LEU A 150 -16.67 13.15 -7.93
CA LEU A 150 -18.07 13.52 -8.10
C LEU A 150 -18.69 14.03 -6.78
N VAL A 151 -18.42 13.37 -5.66
CA VAL A 151 -18.90 13.84 -4.34
C VAL A 151 -18.28 15.19 -3.98
N ALA A 152 -17.01 15.42 -4.29
CA ALA A 152 -16.36 16.71 -4.07
C ALA A 152 -16.99 17.81 -4.95
N GLU A 153 -17.23 17.54 -6.23
CA GLU A 153 -17.93 18.46 -7.15
C GLU A 153 -19.33 18.85 -6.61
N GLU A 154 -20.13 17.88 -6.16
CA GLU A 154 -21.46 18.10 -5.59
C GLU A 154 -21.45 19.01 -4.36
N ARG A 155 -20.34 19.02 -3.61
CA ARG A 155 -20.13 19.88 -2.44
C ARG A 155 -19.47 21.21 -2.77
N GLY A 156 -19.24 21.51 -4.03
CA GLY A 156 -18.58 22.74 -4.47
C GLY A 156 -17.07 22.76 -4.17
N VAL A 157 -16.46 21.60 -3.88
CA VAL A 157 -15.01 21.47 -3.72
C VAL A 157 -14.41 21.16 -5.10
N PRO A 158 -13.59 22.06 -5.66
CA PRO A 158 -13.02 21.84 -6.97
C PRO A 158 -12.05 20.66 -6.98
N ALA A 159 -11.98 19.91 -8.08
CA ALA A 159 -11.08 18.78 -8.25
C ALA A 159 -9.59 19.14 -8.01
N THR A 160 -9.21 20.40 -8.27
CA THR A 160 -7.86 20.91 -7.98
C THR A 160 -7.55 21.14 -6.50
N ALA A 161 -8.57 21.11 -5.63
CA ALA A 161 -8.40 21.27 -4.17
C ALA A 161 -8.28 19.92 -3.46
N ILE A 162 -8.93 18.87 -3.97
CA ILE A 162 -8.87 17.55 -3.35
C ILE A 162 -7.47 16.94 -3.49
N SER A 163 -7.07 16.22 -2.44
CA SER A 163 -5.78 15.52 -2.40
C SER A 163 -5.93 14.17 -1.71
N GLY A 164 -5.22 13.19 -2.22
CA GLY A 164 -5.31 11.83 -1.71
C GLY A 164 -4.39 10.89 -2.48
N THR A 165 -4.67 9.61 -2.34
CA THR A 165 -3.93 8.54 -3.00
C THR A 165 -4.89 7.39 -3.28
N ILE A 166 -4.87 6.84 -4.48
CA ILE A 166 -5.37 5.49 -4.76
C ILE A 166 -4.18 4.54 -4.85
N GLN A 167 -4.32 3.32 -4.34
CA GLN A 167 -3.21 2.36 -4.40
C GLN A 167 -2.88 2.01 -5.84
N ASN A 168 -3.86 1.57 -6.63
CA ASN A 168 -3.76 1.39 -8.09
C ASN A 168 -2.54 0.57 -8.54
N ASP A 169 -2.00 -0.27 -7.67
CA ASP A 169 -0.88 -1.16 -7.96
C ASP A 169 -1.40 -2.53 -8.37
N LEU A 170 -1.55 -2.74 -9.66
CA LEU A 170 -2.15 -3.96 -10.20
C LEU A 170 -1.16 -5.12 -10.34
N LEU A 171 0.13 -4.85 -10.58
CA LEU A 171 1.11 -5.93 -10.74
C LEU A 171 1.29 -6.74 -9.46
N LYS A 172 1.27 -6.09 -8.28
CA LYS A 172 1.36 -6.83 -7.02
C LYS A 172 0.14 -7.73 -6.75
N GLU A 173 -1.00 -7.45 -7.36
CA GLU A 173 -2.18 -8.32 -7.24
C GLU A 173 -1.94 -9.69 -7.88
N TYR A 174 -1.22 -9.73 -9.00
CA TYR A 174 -0.83 -11.00 -9.63
C TYR A 174 0.27 -11.74 -8.87
N ILE A 175 1.10 -11.02 -8.11
CA ILE A 175 2.23 -11.59 -7.37
C ILE A 175 1.83 -12.14 -5.99
N ALA A 176 0.99 -11.39 -5.24
CA ALA A 176 0.88 -11.64 -3.80
C ALA A 176 -0.55 -11.60 -3.23
N ARG A 177 -1.51 -10.87 -3.85
CA ARG A 177 -2.80 -10.62 -3.20
C ARG A 177 -4.01 -11.28 -3.86
N GLY A 178 -4.01 -11.42 -5.19
CA GLY A 178 -5.04 -12.16 -5.92
C GLY A 178 -6.35 -11.41 -6.19
N THR A 179 -6.43 -10.09 -5.93
CA THR A 179 -7.64 -9.28 -6.20
C THR A 179 -7.57 -8.55 -7.55
N TYR A 180 -7.16 -9.27 -8.59
CA TYR A 180 -7.14 -8.80 -9.98
C TYR A 180 -8.48 -9.10 -10.69
N ILE A 181 -8.83 -8.28 -11.68
CA ILE A 181 -10.01 -8.48 -12.54
C ILE A 181 -9.58 -8.75 -13.98
N TYR A 182 -8.84 -7.83 -14.59
CA TYR A 182 -8.49 -7.81 -16.00
C TYR A 182 -7.12 -8.43 -16.25
N PRO A 183 -6.80 -8.86 -17.49
CA PRO A 183 -5.45 -9.28 -17.86
C PRO A 183 -4.40 -8.17 -17.65
N PRO A 184 -3.11 -8.52 -17.47
CA PRO A 184 -2.05 -7.55 -17.17
C PRO A 184 -1.97 -6.37 -18.14
N ALA A 185 -2.09 -6.60 -19.45
CA ALA A 185 -2.02 -5.53 -20.46
C ALA A 185 -3.14 -4.49 -20.31
N GLN A 186 -4.38 -4.95 -20.07
CA GLN A 186 -5.54 -4.07 -19.84
C GLN A 186 -5.44 -3.34 -18.50
N SER A 187 -4.89 -4.02 -17.49
CA SER A 187 -4.60 -3.41 -16.20
C SER A 187 -3.57 -2.29 -16.32
N MET A 188 -2.49 -2.48 -17.10
CA MET A 188 -1.51 -1.44 -17.39
C MET A 188 -2.12 -0.25 -18.13
N ARG A 189 -3.05 -0.49 -19.06
CA ARG A 189 -3.79 0.58 -19.73
C ARG A 189 -4.62 1.42 -18.75
N LEU A 190 -5.33 0.78 -17.79
CA LEU A 190 -6.09 1.52 -16.78
C LEU A 190 -5.19 2.43 -15.95
N ILE A 191 -3.99 1.96 -15.59
CA ILE A 191 -3.02 2.74 -14.82
C ILE A 191 -2.56 3.96 -15.62
N THR A 192 -2.19 3.81 -16.89
CA THR A 192 -1.77 4.94 -17.75
C THR A 192 -2.92 5.93 -17.97
N ASN A 193 -4.14 5.45 -18.15
CA ASN A 193 -5.32 6.32 -18.27
C ASN A 193 -5.59 7.11 -16.97
N ILE A 194 -5.35 6.52 -15.79
CA ILE A 194 -5.44 7.24 -14.51
C ILE A 194 -4.35 8.32 -14.42
N PHE A 195 -3.11 8.03 -14.85
CA PHE A 195 -2.02 9.01 -14.83
C PHE A 195 -2.36 10.23 -15.68
N GLU A 196 -2.79 9.99 -16.93
CA GLU A 196 -3.22 11.03 -17.85
C GLU A 196 -4.39 11.85 -17.30
N TYR A 197 -5.44 11.18 -16.83
CA TYR A 197 -6.63 11.82 -16.28
C TYR A 197 -6.30 12.71 -15.09
N CYS A 198 -5.52 12.18 -14.13
CA CYS A 198 -5.18 12.93 -12.91
C CYS A 198 -4.26 14.13 -13.21
N ALA A 199 -3.32 14.00 -14.12
CA ALA A 199 -2.48 15.12 -14.53
C ALA A 199 -3.31 16.32 -15.05
N ALA A 200 -4.38 16.04 -15.78
CA ALA A 200 -5.26 17.05 -16.36
C ALA A 200 -6.33 17.57 -15.37
N ASN A 201 -6.91 16.71 -14.55
CA ASN A 201 -8.15 17.02 -13.82
C ASN A 201 -7.96 17.10 -12.28
N VAL A 202 -7.09 16.25 -11.70
CA VAL A 202 -6.92 16.13 -10.24
C VAL A 202 -5.42 16.22 -9.87
N PRO A 203 -4.76 17.36 -10.11
CA PRO A 203 -3.30 17.47 -10.11
C PRO A 203 -2.61 17.26 -8.77
N LYS A 204 -3.36 17.27 -7.66
CA LYS A 204 -2.82 16.99 -6.31
C LYS A 204 -2.98 15.54 -5.87
N TRP A 205 -3.57 14.68 -6.71
CA TRP A 205 -3.80 13.29 -6.38
C TRP A 205 -2.57 12.44 -6.67
N ASN A 206 -2.16 11.59 -5.73
CA ASN A 206 -1.16 10.56 -5.99
C ASN A 206 -1.84 9.41 -6.74
N THR A 207 -1.39 9.19 -7.95
CA THR A 207 -2.06 8.30 -8.91
C THR A 207 -1.82 6.83 -8.67
N ILE A 208 -0.76 6.52 -7.88
CA ILE A 208 -0.40 5.17 -7.53
C ILE A 208 0.35 5.15 -6.18
N SER A 209 0.22 4.06 -5.44
CA SER A 209 1.04 3.72 -4.29
C SER A 209 1.60 2.32 -4.51
N ILE A 210 2.82 2.26 -5.07
CA ILE A 210 3.46 1.00 -5.48
C ILE A 210 3.85 0.22 -4.24
N SER A 211 3.32 -1.00 -4.10
CA SER A 211 3.19 -1.67 -2.81
C SER A 211 4.12 -2.87 -2.67
N GLY A 212 5.16 -2.73 -1.86
CA GLY A 212 5.94 -3.83 -1.29
C GLY A 212 5.23 -4.49 -0.10
N TYR A 213 4.38 -3.76 0.61
CA TYR A 213 3.70 -4.25 1.82
C TYR A 213 3.08 -5.64 1.63
N HIS A 214 2.25 -5.83 0.60
CA HIS A 214 1.55 -7.09 0.37
C HIS A 214 2.50 -8.22 -0.06
N ILE A 215 3.56 -7.88 -0.78
CA ILE A 215 4.64 -8.82 -1.16
C ILE A 215 5.33 -9.34 0.10
N ARG A 216 5.62 -8.44 1.07
CA ARG A 216 6.22 -8.81 2.36
C ARG A 216 5.27 -9.63 3.23
N GLU A 217 3.98 -9.26 3.27
CA GLU A 217 2.94 -10.00 3.98
C GLU A 217 2.74 -11.42 3.44
N ALA A 218 2.97 -11.64 2.14
CA ALA A 218 2.95 -12.96 1.51
C ALA A 218 4.18 -13.83 1.87
N GLY A 219 5.19 -13.27 2.54
CA GLY A 219 6.33 -14.02 3.07
C GLY A 219 7.67 -13.74 2.39
N SER A 220 7.77 -12.74 1.50
CA SER A 220 9.05 -12.34 0.91
C SER A 220 10.05 -11.83 1.95
N THR A 221 11.32 -11.83 1.59
CA THR A 221 12.36 -11.13 2.36
C THR A 221 12.30 -9.62 2.13
N ALA A 222 13.01 -8.83 2.94
CA ALA A 222 13.12 -7.38 2.75
C ALA A 222 13.76 -7.00 1.41
N VAL A 223 14.73 -7.76 0.95
CA VAL A 223 15.39 -7.59 -0.35
C VAL A 223 14.43 -7.89 -1.51
N GLN A 224 13.67 -8.98 -1.43
CA GLN A 224 12.66 -9.33 -2.44
C GLN A 224 11.52 -8.30 -2.47
N GLU A 225 11.04 -7.84 -1.30
CA GLU A 225 10.07 -6.74 -1.20
C GLU A 225 10.57 -5.51 -1.97
N LEU A 226 11.80 -5.08 -1.71
CA LEU A 226 12.41 -3.93 -2.37
C LEU A 226 12.54 -4.13 -3.87
N ALA A 227 13.12 -5.25 -4.30
CA ALA A 227 13.41 -5.53 -5.70
C ALA A 227 12.13 -5.66 -6.55
N PHE A 228 11.13 -6.42 -6.09
CA PHE A 228 9.90 -6.66 -6.84
C PHE A 228 9.05 -5.39 -6.93
N THR A 229 9.02 -4.59 -5.85
CA THR A 229 8.32 -3.31 -5.85
C THR A 229 8.97 -2.32 -6.83
N LEU A 230 10.29 -2.22 -6.85
CA LEU A 230 10.99 -1.34 -7.80
C LEU A 230 10.88 -1.85 -9.24
N SER A 231 10.88 -3.15 -9.47
CA SER A 231 10.62 -3.72 -10.81
C SER A 231 9.21 -3.39 -11.31
N ASN A 232 8.21 -3.45 -10.44
CA ASN A 232 6.85 -3.00 -10.76
C ASN A 232 6.82 -1.50 -11.06
N ALA A 233 7.53 -0.69 -10.25
CA ALA A 233 7.63 0.75 -10.47
C ALA A 233 8.26 1.08 -11.83
N ILE A 234 9.31 0.39 -12.21
CA ILE A 234 9.96 0.49 -13.53
C ILE A 234 8.94 0.21 -14.64
N ALA A 235 8.16 -0.88 -14.51
CA ALA A 235 7.15 -1.24 -15.52
C ALA A 235 6.05 -0.15 -15.65
N TYR A 236 5.60 0.43 -14.53
CA TYR A 236 4.60 1.50 -14.55
C TYR A 236 5.12 2.78 -15.20
N VAL A 237 6.33 3.20 -14.85
CA VAL A 237 6.95 4.39 -15.46
C VAL A 237 7.20 4.16 -16.95
N GLN A 238 7.71 2.99 -17.34
CA GLN A 238 7.94 2.65 -18.74
C GLN A 238 6.63 2.69 -19.55
N ALA A 239 5.55 2.07 -19.03
CA ALA A 239 4.26 2.09 -19.69
C ALA A 239 3.70 3.52 -19.88
N ALA A 240 3.91 4.41 -18.92
CA ALA A 240 3.51 5.80 -19.02
C ALA A 240 4.33 6.56 -20.08
N VAL A 241 5.64 6.34 -20.12
CA VAL A 241 6.54 6.94 -21.13
C VAL A 241 6.19 6.43 -22.51
N ASP A 242 5.94 5.13 -22.66
CA ASP A 242 5.52 4.51 -23.94
C ASP A 242 4.17 5.05 -24.43
N ALA A 243 3.28 5.43 -23.49
CA ALA A 243 2.03 6.13 -23.79
C ALA A 243 2.20 7.63 -24.10
N GLY A 244 3.44 8.15 -24.12
CA GLY A 244 3.76 9.54 -24.46
C GLY A 244 3.67 10.53 -23.30
N LEU A 245 3.56 10.06 -22.04
CA LEU A 245 3.56 10.93 -20.87
C LEU A 245 5.00 11.32 -20.48
N ASP A 246 5.18 12.57 -20.05
CA ASP A 246 6.48 13.04 -19.54
C ASP A 246 6.73 12.48 -18.14
N VAL A 247 7.89 11.86 -17.95
CA VAL A 247 8.32 11.32 -16.66
C VAL A 247 8.34 12.38 -15.55
N ASP A 248 8.62 13.62 -15.89
CA ASP A 248 8.65 14.74 -14.95
C ASP A 248 7.27 15.32 -14.62
N ASP A 249 6.22 14.90 -15.32
CA ASP A 249 4.83 15.24 -14.98
C ASP A 249 4.19 14.17 -14.10
N ILE A 250 4.49 12.90 -14.34
CA ILE A 250 3.97 11.79 -13.54
C ILE A 250 4.80 11.51 -12.28
N GLY A 251 6.13 11.57 -12.37
CA GLY A 251 7.07 11.23 -11.30
C GLY A 251 6.77 11.87 -9.94
N PRO A 252 6.43 13.17 -9.86
CA PRO A 252 6.07 13.83 -8.61
C PRO A 252 4.81 13.26 -7.93
N ARG A 253 4.01 12.45 -8.62
CA ARG A 253 2.76 11.85 -8.11
C ARG A 253 2.85 10.36 -7.83
N LEU A 254 4.00 9.76 -8.11
CA LEU A 254 4.27 8.38 -7.71
C LEU A 254 4.56 8.35 -6.20
N SER A 255 4.01 7.36 -5.54
CA SER A 255 4.27 7.07 -4.14
C SER A 255 4.47 5.58 -3.94
N PHE A 256 4.99 5.20 -2.77
CA PHE A 256 5.29 3.82 -2.45
C PHE A 256 4.62 3.40 -1.14
N PHE A 257 4.52 2.10 -0.93
CA PHE A 257 3.97 1.52 0.27
C PHE A 257 4.81 0.34 0.74
N TRP A 258 5.48 0.50 1.87
CA TRP A 258 6.40 -0.48 2.43
C TRP A 258 5.86 -1.14 3.68
N ASN A 259 6.32 -2.37 3.93
CA ASN A 259 6.12 -3.04 5.21
C ASN A 259 7.16 -2.56 6.23
N GLY A 260 6.79 -2.49 7.50
CA GLY A 260 7.72 -2.35 8.63
C GLY A 260 7.72 -3.66 9.43
N HIS A 261 8.74 -4.51 9.23
CA HIS A 261 8.83 -5.83 9.82
C HIS A 261 9.67 -5.86 11.12
N ASN A 262 9.86 -7.03 11.72
CA ASN A 262 10.51 -7.18 13.04
C ASN A 262 12.03 -6.99 13.03
N ASN A 263 12.73 -7.20 11.90
CA ASN A 263 14.18 -7.03 11.85
C ASN A 263 14.53 -5.55 11.70
N PHE A 264 14.62 -4.87 12.84
CA PHE A 264 14.73 -3.43 12.95
C PHE A 264 15.77 -2.78 12.03
N PHE A 265 17.00 -3.27 12.05
CA PHE A 265 18.10 -2.67 11.27
C PHE A 265 17.99 -2.99 9.77
N GLU A 266 17.49 -4.17 9.42
CA GLU A 266 17.25 -4.53 8.02
C GLU A 266 16.13 -3.67 7.42
N GLU A 267 15.08 -3.36 8.18
CA GLU A 267 14.01 -2.47 7.73
C GLU A 267 14.52 -1.03 7.54
N VAL A 268 15.29 -0.50 8.49
CA VAL A 268 15.93 0.83 8.33
C VAL A 268 16.81 0.86 7.08
N ALA A 269 17.63 -0.18 6.87
CA ALA A 269 18.50 -0.30 5.70
C ALA A 269 17.69 -0.38 4.39
N LYS A 270 16.60 -1.13 4.37
CA LYS A 270 15.68 -1.22 3.23
C LYS A 270 15.12 0.15 2.83
N PHE A 271 14.63 0.94 3.78
CA PHE A 271 14.10 2.29 3.49
C PHE A 271 15.17 3.25 2.98
N ARG A 272 16.40 3.14 3.50
CA ARG A 272 17.53 3.93 3.04
C ARG A 272 17.94 3.55 1.61
N ALA A 273 18.10 2.25 1.35
CA ALA A 273 18.42 1.70 0.03
C ALA A 273 17.33 2.05 -0.99
N SER A 274 16.05 1.94 -0.63
CA SER A 274 14.93 2.19 -1.55
C SER A 274 14.95 3.61 -2.13
N ARG A 275 15.24 4.64 -1.32
CA ARG A 275 15.35 6.03 -1.79
C ARG A 275 16.51 6.22 -2.75
N ARG A 276 17.66 5.64 -2.41
CA ARG A 276 18.87 5.73 -3.23
C ARG A 276 18.68 5.06 -4.59
N MET A 277 18.14 3.85 -4.59
CA MET A 277 17.83 3.11 -5.81
C MET A 277 16.80 3.83 -6.68
N TRP A 278 15.73 4.37 -6.07
CA TRP A 278 14.72 5.11 -6.83
C TRP A 278 15.29 6.37 -7.48
N HIS A 279 16.11 7.13 -6.76
CA HIS A 279 16.82 8.28 -7.32
C HIS A 279 17.68 7.88 -8.52
N ASP A 280 18.42 6.78 -8.42
CA ASP A 280 19.25 6.24 -9.49
C ASP A 280 18.40 5.83 -10.71
N ILE A 281 17.36 5.02 -10.49
CA ILE A 281 16.44 4.56 -11.54
C ILE A 281 15.82 5.75 -12.28
N MET A 282 15.26 6.72 -11.56
CA MET A 282 14.62 7.88 -12.20
C MET A 282 15.62 8.76 -12.94
N THR A 283 16.85 8.87 -12.44
CA THR A 283 17.90 9.67 -13.07
C THR A 283 18.50 8.99 -14.30
N ASN A 284 18.92 7.74 -14.16
CA ASN A 284 19.76 7.07 -15.14
C ASN A 284 18.97 6.23 -16.13
N ARG A 285 17.85 5.62 -15.71
CA ARG A 285 17.01 4.80 -16.60
C ARG A 285 15.96 5.65 -17.32
N PHE A 286 15.32 6.60 -16.64
CA PHE A 286 14.22 7.41 -17.22
C PHE A 286 14.61 8.84 -17.54
N GLY A 287 15.79 9.30 -17.15
CA GLY A 287 16.30 10.61 -17.50
C GLY A 287 15.54 11.79 -16.87
N ALA A 288 14.82 11.57 -15.74
CA ALA A 288 14.07 12.62 -15.05
C ALA A 288 14.97 13.81 -14.70
N LYS A 289 14.44 15.02 -14.86
CA LYS A 289 15.17 16.28 -14.63
C LYS A 289 14.75 16.96 -13.34
N LYS A 290 13.43 16.93 -13.03
CA LYS A 290 12.90 17.58 -11.82
C LYS A 290 13.33 16.80 -10.57
N ALA A 291 13.80 17.51 -9.53
CA ALA A 291 14.13 16.89 -8.26
C ALA A 291 12.93 16.13 -7.66
N ALA A 292 11.72 16.71 -7.76
CA ALA A 292 10.49 16.10 -7.26
C ALA A 292 10.17 14.73 -7.87
N SER A 293 10.57 14.47 -9.11
CA SER A 293 10.37 13.18 -9.80
C SER A 293 11.29 12.07 -9.27
N LYS A 294 12.38 12.44 -8.62
CA LYS A 294 13.41 11.52 -8.11
C LYS A 294 13.25 11.20 -6.63
N LEU A 295 12.29 11.86 -5.95
CA LEU A 295 12.02 11.66 -4.53
C LEU A 295 11.11 10.45 -4.34
N MET A 296 11.54 9.49 -3.51
CA MET A 296 10.68 8.40 -3.08
C MET A 296 9.89 8.83 -1.84
N ARG A 297 8.62 9.15 -2.02
CA ARG A 297 7.67 9.33 -0.90
C ARG A 297 6.95 8.03 -0.65
N PHE A 298 6.87 7.64 0.60
CA PHE A 298 6.23 6.37 0.93
C PHE A 298 5.40 6.39 2.21
N HIS A 299 4.41 5.54 2.21
CA HIS A 299 3.67 5.09 3.37
C HIS A 299 4.33 3.83 3.93
N THR A 300 4.27 3.65 5.24
CA THR A 300 4.64 2.38 5.88
C THR A 300 3.47 1.87 6.71
N GLN A 301 3.23 0.57 6.64
CA GLN A 301 2.39 -0.14 7.59
C GLN A 301 3.23 -1.18 8.32
N THR A 302 3.02 -1.31 9.62
CA THR A 302 3.65 -2.36 10.42
C THR A 302 3.20 -3.75 9.96
N GLY A 303 4.09 -4.74 10.01
CA GLY A 303 3.84 -6.06 9.44
C GLY A 303 2.76 -6.84 10.19
N GLY A 304 1.59 -7.03 9.58
CA GLY A 304 0.48 -7.80 10.13
C GLY A 304 0.82 -9.28 10.29
N SER A 305 1.50 -9.87 9.32
CA SER A 305 1.95 -11.27 9.33
C SER A 305 2.89 -11.62 10.49
N THR A 306 3.48 -10.62 11.15
CA THR A 306 4.36 -10.82 12.32
C THR A 306 3.61 -10.92 13.64
N LEU A 307 2.34 -10.52 13.67
CA LEU A 307 1.54 -10.47 14.86
C LEU A 307 0.92 -11.83 15.16
N THR A 308 0.83 -12.15 16.45
CA THR A 308 0.42 -13.49 16.88
C THR A 308 -0.91 -13.46 17.61
N ALA A 309 -1.70 -14.51 17.43
CA ALA A 309 -2.93 -14.71 18.20
C ALA A 309 -2.62 -15.05 19.66
N GLN A 310 -1.47 -15.70 19.91
CA GLN A 310 -0.98 -16.02 21.25
C GLN A 310 -0.42 -14.77 21.92
N GLN A 311 -0.80 -14.55 23.17
CA GLN A 311 -0.36 -13.41 23.99
C GLN A 311 -0.48 -12.07 23.22
N PRO A 312 -1.69 -11.67 22.76
CA PRO A 312 -1.88 -10.60 21.80
C PRO A 312 -1.38 -9.23 22.30
N LEU A 313 -1.29 -8.99 23.60
CA LEU A 313 -0.72 -7.76 24.16
C LEU A 313 0.76 -7.60 23.84
N ASN A 314 1.51 -8.67 23.60
CA ASN A 314 2.90 -8.58 23.13
C ASN A 314 3.00 -7.93 21.75
N ASN A 315 1.93 -7.93 20.95
CA ASN A 315 1.88 -7.27 19.65
C ASN A 315 2.04 -5.74 19.76
N VAL A 316 1.64 -5.12 20.88
CA VAL A 316 1.90 -3.68 21.13
C VAL A 316 3.40 -3.39 21.05
N VAL A 317 4.22 -4.26 21.64
CA VAL A 317 5.69 -4.12 21.64
C VAL A 317 6.25 -4.35 20.23
N ARG A 318 5.76 -5.38 19.52
CA ARG A 318 6.18 -5.65 18.12
C ARG A 318 5.89 -4.45 17.22
N VAL A 319 4.66 -3.93 17.29
CA VAL A 319 4.23 -2.76 16.52
C VAL A 319 5.04 -1.51 16.87
N ALA A 320 5.38 -1.30 18.14
CA ALA A 320 6.23 -0.17 18.54
C ALA A 320 7.64 -0.24 17.92
N ILE A 321 8.26 -1.43 17.91
CA ILE A 321 9.59 -1.64 17.29
C ILE A 321 9.53 -1.43 15.77
N GLN A 322 8.53 -1.97 15.11
CA GLN A 322 8.31 -1.82 13.66
C GLN A 322 8.06 -0.35 13.28
N SER A 323 7.25 0.35 14.08
CA SER A 323 6.97 1.77 13.88
C SER A 323 8.23 2.63 14.05
N MET A 324 9.06 2.29 15.04
CA MET A 324 10.34 2.96 15.27
C MET A 324 11.28 2.77 14.06
N ALA A 325 11.33 1.55 13.48
CA ALA A 325 12.12 1.31 12.28
C ALA A 325 11.60 2.14 11.08
N ALA A 326 10.29 2.25 10.91
CA ALA A 326 9.68 3.06 9.86
C ALA A 326 10.00 4.57 10.01
N VAL A 327 9.93 5.09 11.23
CA VAL A 327 10.22 6.50 11.53
C VAL A 327 11.70 6.81 11.31
N LEU A 328 12.61 6.00 11.86
CA LEU A 328 14.05 6.12 11.63
C LEU A 328 14.43 5.85 10.18
N GLY A 329 13.64 5.05 9.47
CA GLY A 329 13.73 4.84 8.03
C GLY A 329 13.21 6.01 7.19
N GLY A 330 12.53 7.01 7.79
CA GLY A 330 12.13 8.26 7.13
C GLY A 330 10.82 8.17 6.36
N THR A 331 9.81 7.46 6.86
CA THR A 331 8.46 7.34 6.27
C THR A 331 7.71 8.68 6.25
N GLN A 332 6.88 8.95 5.23
CA GLN A 332 6.05 10.16 5.16
C GLN A 332 4.66 9.96 5.74
N SER A 333 4.19 8.72 5.84
CA SER A 333 2.96 8.38 6.57
C SER A 333 3.07 6.98 7.15
N LEU A 334 2.36 6.73 8.25
CA LEU A 334 2.45 5.48 9.00
C LEU A 334 1.07 5.00 9.42
N HIS A 335 0.84 3.69 9.25
CA HIS A 335 -0.19 2.92 9.90
C HIS A 335 0.43 1.93 10.89
N THR A 336 -0.15 1.84 12.06
CA THR A 336 0.20 0.88 13.10
C THR A 336 -0.94 -0.11 13.28
N ASN A 337 -0.67 -1.40 13.17
CA ASN A 337 -1.67 -2.44 13.36
C ASN A 337 -2.15 -2.48 14.82
N GLY A 338 -3.41 -2.84 15.03
CA GLY A 338 -3.94 -3.14 16.36
C GLY A 338 -3.27 -4.39 16.96
N PHE A 339 -3.22 -4.48 18.27
CA PHE A 339 -2.67 -5.67 18.93
C PHE A 339 -3.53 -6.93 18.67
N ASP A 340 -4.78 -6.75 18.27
CA ASP A 340 -5.77 -7.77 17.94
C ASP A 340 -5.83 -8.13 16.44
N GLU A 341 -4.92 -7.62 15.64
CA GLU A 341 -4.86 -7.82 14.17
C GLU A 341 -4.93 -9.31 13.75
N ALA A 342 -4.24 -10.17 14.50
CA ALA A 342 -4.23 -11.61 14.22
C ALA A 342 -5.55 -12.33 14.60
N LEU A 343 -6.51 -11.62 15.20
CA LEU A 343 -7.73 -12.20 15.77
C LEU A 343 -8.97 -11.76 15.02
N SER A 344 -9.11 -10.45 14.73
CA SER A 344 -10.30 -9.87 14.13
C SER A 344 -10.06 -8.42 13.65
N LEU A 345 -11.13 -7.78 13.17
CA LEU A 345 -11.13 -6.33 12.97
C LEU A 345 -10.82 -5.61 14.30
N PRO A 346 -10.02 -4.52 14.26
CA PRO A 346 -9.54 -3.87 15.47
C PRO A 346 -10.69 -3.29 16.31
N THR A 347 -10.64 -3.56 17.61
CA THR A 347 -11.49 -2.92 18.61
C THR A 347 -11.16 -1.43 18.71
N GLU A 348 -12.03 -0.64 19.35
CA GLU A 348 -11.75 0.81 19.58
C GLU A 348 -10.51 1.02 20.45
N ASP A 349 -10.30 0.17 21.44
CA ASP A 349 -9.12 0.21 22.31
C ASP A 349 -7.84 -0.12 21.52
N ALA A 350 -7.88 -1.16 20.69
CA ALA A 350 -6.74 -1.54 19.85
C ALA A 350 -6.39 -0.42 18.86
N ALA A 351 -7.39 0.16 18.19
CA ALA A 351 -7.19 1.27 17.27
C ALA A 351 -6.62 2.52 17.97
N ARG A 352 -7.10 2.80 19.20
CA ARG A 352 -6.59 3.92 20.01
C ARG A 352 -5.15 3.68 20.45
N ILE A 353 -4.80 2.49 20.95
CA ILE A 353 -3.43 2.14 21.35
C ILE A 353 -2.49 2.19 20.15
N ALA A 354 -2.91 1.68 19.00
CA ALA A 354 -2.14 1.75 17.77
C ALA A 354 -1.81 3.20 17.39
N LEU A 355 -2.79 4.12 17.43
CA LEU A 355 -2.55 5.55 17.19
C LEU A 355 -1.65 6.18 18.26
N ARG A 356 -1.85 5.85 19.55
CA ARG A 356 -1.01 6.33 20.65
C ARG A 356 0.44 5.87 20.51
N THR A 357 0.69 4.67 20.00
CA THR A 357 2.05 4.19 19.69
C THR A 357 2.78 5.16 18.77
N GLN A 358 2.15 5.63 17.69
CA GLN A 358 2.75 6.64 16.81
C GLN A 358 2.99 7.98 17.53
N GLN A 359 2.03 8.41 18.34
CA GLN A 359 2.12 9.68 19.07
C GLN A 359 3.22 9.65 20.12
N ILE A 360 3.37 8.56 20.88
CA ILE A 360 4.47 8.36 21.85
C ILE A 360 5.82 8.42 21.12
N ILE A 361 5.98 7.72 20.01
CA ILE A 361 7.20 7.75 19.21
C ILE A 361 7.50 9.19 18.74
N GLY A 362 6.50 9.91 18.26
CA GLY A 362 6.64 11.25 17.71
C GLY A 362 6.95 12.34 18.74
N PHE A 363 6.38 12.23 19.94
CA PHE A 363 6.40 13.33 20.92
C PHE A 363 7.24 13.05 22.17
N GLU A 364 7.54 11.79 22.49
CA GLU A 364 8.18 11.46 23.76
C GLU A 364 9.59 10.84 23.58
N SER A 365 9.91 10.28 22.40
CA SER A 365 11.11 9.44 22.23
C SER A 365 12.37 10.19 21.79
N GLY A 366 12.24 11.42 21.29
CA GLY A 366 13.35 12.21 20.74
C GLY A 366 13.87 11.75 19.37
N VAL A 367 13.28 10.70 18.74
CA VAL A 367 13.72 10.19 17.42
C VAL A 367 13.49 11.18 16.27
N THR A 368 12.69 12.20 16.51
CA THR A 368 12.35 13.26 15.55
C THR A 368 13.27 14.48 15.64
N ASP A 369 14.15 14.53 16.64
CA ASP A 369 14.98 15.72 16.92
C ASP A 369 16.03 15.97 15.85
N THR A 370 16.45 14.94 15.12
CA THR A 370 17.39 15.04 14.01
C THR A 370 17.08 14.04 12.90
N PRO A 371 17.30 14.41 11.62
CA PRO A 371 17.14 13.47 10.51
C PRO A 371 18.17 12.34 10.57
N ASP A 372 17.71 11.10 10.38
CA ASP A 372 18.56 9.91 10.26
C ASP A 372 19.69 9.83 11.31
N PRO A 373 19.34 9.68 12.60
CA PRO A 373 20.36 9.62 13.67
C PRO A 373 21.23 8.36 13.60
N LEU A 374 20.89 7.37 12.77
CA LEU A 374 21.66 6.15 12.54
C LEU A 374 22.71 6.29 11.43
N ALA A 375 22.73 7.43 10.72
CA ALA A 375 23.72 7.69 9.67
C ALA A 375 25.15 7.63 10.22
N GLY A 376 26.05 7.00 9.46
CA GLY A 376 27.44 6.78 9.86
C GLY A 376 27.66 5.57 10.76
N SER A 377 26.61 4.86 11.17
CA SER A 377 26.77 3.55 11.80
C SER A 377 27.36 2.57 10.78
N TYR A 378 28.52 2.03 11.07
CA TYR A 378 29.20 1.09 10.16
C TYR A 378 28.31 -0.10 9.78
N PHE A 379 27.54 -0.60 10.74
CA PHE A 379 26.59 -1.69 10.48
C PHE A 379 25.44 -1.27 9.57
N VAL A 380 24.78 -0.16 9.88
CA VAL A 380 23.62 0.31 9.11
C VAL A 380 24.01 0.68 7.68
N GLU A 381 25.16 1.36 7.50
CA GLU A 381 25.64 1.70 6.15
C GLU A 381 26.02 0.45 5.34
N SER A 382 26.76 -0.49 5.96
CA SER A 382 27.10 -1.76 5.33
C SER A 382 25.86 -2.55 4.93
N LEU A 383 24.87 -2.64 5.82
CA LEU A 383 23.63 -3.35 5.56
C LEU A 383 22.80 -2.67 4.47
N THR A 384 22.78 -1.32 4.44
CA THR A 384 22.12 -0.55 3.37
C THR A 384 22.72 -0.87 2.00
N ASN A 385 24.06 -0.92 1.92
CA ASN A 385 24.76 -1.24 0.67
C ASN A 385 24.49 -2.68 0.22
N GLU A 386 24.43 -3.62 1.14
CA GLU A 386 24.19 -5.02 0.81
C GLU A 386 22.74 -5.29 0.38
N VAL A 387 21.77 -4.67 1.05
CA VAL A 387 20.34 -4.72 0.64
C VAL A 387 20.18 -4.15 -0.77
N GLU A 388 20.80 -3.01 -1.08
CA GLU A 388 20.78 -2.42 -2.41
C GLU A 388 21.39 -3.35 -3.46
N ARG A 389 22.59 -3.89 -3.18
CA ARG A 389 23.31 -4.79 -4.10
C ARG A 389 22.46 -6.01 -4.47
N LEU A 390 21.91 -6.70 -3.47
CA LEU A 390 21.06 -7.88 -3.67
C LEU A 390 19.74 -7.52 -4.38
N ALA A 391 19.15 -6.37 -4.09
CA ALA A 391 17.94 -5.95 -4.77
C ALA A 391 18.19 -5.65 -6.27
N TYR A 392 19.33 -5.07 -6.63
CA TYR A 392 19.71 -4.88 -8.03
C TYR A 392 19.97 -6.20 -8.75
N GLU A 393 20.47 -7.23 -8.08
CA GLU A 393 20.60 -8.58 -8.69
C GLU A 393 19.23 -9.16 -9.07
N TYR A 394 18.22 -9.01 -8.22
CA TYR A 394 16.85 -9.40 -8.57
C TYR A 394 16.26 -8.57 -9.72
N ILE A 395 16.47 -7.26 -9.71
CA ILE A 395 16.00 -6.37 -10.79
C ILE A 395 16.66 -6.77 -12.12
N ALA A 396 17.96 -7.07 -12.13
CA ALA A 396 18.66 -7.52 -13.33
C ALA A 396 18.09 -8.83 -13.88
N ARG A 397 17.81 -9.82 -13.02
CA ARG A 397 17.16 -11.08 -13.42
C ARG A 397 15.78 -10.83 -14.04
N ILE A 398 14.99 -9.94 -13.45
CA ILE A 398 13.67 -9.56 -13.97
C ILE A 398 13.78 -8.84 -15.32
N ASP A 399 14.77 -7.95 -15.48
CA ASP A 399 15.05 -7.26 -16.75
C ASP A 399 15.45 -8.24 -17.86
N GLU A 400 16.28 -9.26 -17.54
CA GLU A 400 16.65 -10.36 -18.47
C GLU A 400 15.42 -11.19 -18.91
N MET A 401 14.40 -11.31 -18.09
CA MET A 401 13.13 -11.97 -18.44
C MET A 401 12.22 -11.11 -19.32
N GLY A 402 12.57 -9.85 -19.57
CA GLY A 402 11.77 -8.90 -20.35
C GLY A 402 11.00 -7.90 -19.50
N GLY A 403 11.22 -7.85 -18.18
CA GLY A 403 10.62 -6.94 -17.24
C GLY A 403 9.58 -7.59 -16.31
N ALA A 404 9.00 -6.78 -15.42
CA ALA A 404 8.14 -7.27 -14.34
C ALA A 404 6.91 -8.05 -14.84
N VAL A 405 6.27 -7.63 -15.93
CA VAL A 405 5.07 -8.29 -16.47
C VAL A 405 5.41 -9.70 -16.94
N GLN A 406 6.48 -9.85 -17.73
CA GLN A 406 6.93 -11.16 -18.25
C GLN A 406 7.39 -12.08 -17.13
N ALA A 407 8.09 -11.54 -16.13
CA ALA A 407 8.50 -12.31 -14.96
C ALA A 407 7.29 -12.80 -14.12
N ILE A 408 6.23 -11.98 -14.01
CA ILE A 408 4.96 -12.38 -13.37
C ILE A 408 4.27 -13.50 -14.16
N GLU A 409 4.18 -13.36 -15.48
CA GLU A 409 3.58 -14.38 -16.35
C GLU A 409 4.36 -15.71 -16.31
N ALA A 410 5.67 -15.65 -16.06
CA ALA A 410 6.52 -16.82 -15.86
C ALA A 410 6.47 -17.40 -14.44
N GLY A 411 5.74 -16.77 -13.49
CA GLY A 411 5.62 -17.20 -12.09
C GLY A 411 6.81 -16.85 -11.20
N PHE A 412 7.85 -16.19 -11.72
CA PHE A 412 9.13 -16.01 -11.03
C PHE A 412 9.02 -15.37 -9.64
N GLN A 413 8.30 -14.24 -9.52
CA GLN A 413 8.17 -13.57 -8.23
C GLN A 413 7.37 -14.41 -7.23
N MET A 414 6.36 -15.15 -7.68
CA MET A 414 5.56 -16.02 -6.81
C MET A 414 6.40 -17.15 -6.24
N ASP A 415 7.17 -17.85 -7.09
CA ASP A 415 8.05 -18.94 -6.67
C ASP A 415 9.07 -18.47 -5.63
N GLU A 416 9.72 -17.33 -5.85
CA GLU A 416 10.69 -16.73 -4.92
C GLU A 416 10.05 -16.35 -3.56
N ILE A 417 8.80 -15.86 -3.56
CA ILE A 417 8.06 -15.55 -2.33
C ILE A 417 7.66 -16.83 -1.59
N GLU A 418 7.19 -17.87 -2.30
CA GLU A 418 6.81 -19.14 -1.71
C GLU A 418 8.00 -19.84 -1.07
N ASP A 419 9.16 -19.84 -1.71
CA ASP A 419 10.39 -20.38 -1.16
C ASP A 419 10.86 -19.66 0.11
N ALA A 420 10.75 -18.32 0.12
CA ALA A 420 11.08 -17.52 1.29
C ALA A 420 10.10 -17.78 2.46
N ALA A 421 8.80 -17.81 2.17
CA ALA A 421 7.74 -18.09 3.15
C ALA A 421 7.89 -19.50 3.75
N TYR A 422 8.18 -20.50 2.91
CA TYR A 422 8.45 -21.85 3.37
C TYR A 422 9.66 -21.91 4.31
N SER A 423 10.76 -21.28 3.91
CA SER A 423 11.99 -21.23 4.71
C SER A 423 11.77 -20.55 6.05
N TYR A 424 10.99 -19.44 6.07
CA TYR A 424 10.62 -18.73 7.29
C TYR A 424 9.78 -19.63 8.22
N THR A 425 8.74 -20.25 7.71
CA THR A 425 7.85 -21.15 8.48
C THR A 425 8.64 -22.33 9.06
N LYS A 426 9.48 -22.97 8.24
CA LYS A 426 10.35 -24.06 8.67
C LYS A 426 11.28 -23.64 9.81
N SER A 427 11.84 -22.41 9.78
CA SER A 427 12.71 -21.89 10.83
C SER A 427 11.98 -21.70 12.19
N ILE A 428 10.66 -21.48 12.16
CA ILE A 428 9.82 -21.41 13.36
C ILE A 428 9.55 -22.83 13.90
N ASP A 429 9.25 -23.79 13.01
CA ASP A 429 8.91 -25.16 13.36
C ASP A 429 10.10 -25.91 13.96
N ASP A 430 11.28 -25.77 13.37
CA ASP A 430 12.54 -26.37 13.87
C ASP A 430 13.17 -25.57 15.02
N LYS A 431 12.57 -24.45 15.42
CA LYS A 431 12.99 -23.56 16.51
C LYS A 431 14.35 -22.87 16.32
N SER A 432 14.89 -22.86 15.10
CA SER A 432 16.06 -22.05 14.78
C SER A 432 15.75 -20.55 14.85
N ARG A 433 14.47 -20.19 14.65
CA ARG A 433 13.91 -18.86 14.91
C ARG A 433 12.95 -18.90 16.12
N VAL A 434 13.18 -18.00 17.05
CA VAL A 434 12.29 -17.85 18.22
C VAL A 434 11.18 -16.85 17.90
N LEU A 435 9.93 -17.28 18.08
CA LEU A 435 8.75 -16.43 18.09
C LEU A 435 8.13 -16.47 19.50
N VAL A 436 8.27 -15.37 20.23
CA VAL A 436 7.84 -15.26 21.63
C VAL A 436 6.34 -15.48 21.76
N GLY A 437 5.95 -16.37 22.67
CA GLY A 437 4.56 -16.75 22.89
C GLY A 437 4.06 -17.87 21.99
N VAL A 438 4.80 -18.21 20.91
CA VAL A 438 4.40 -19.24 19.95
C VAL A 438 5.24 -20.51 20.09
N ASN A 439 6.56 -20.44 19.91
CA ASN A 439 7.44 -21.60 20.03
C ASN A 439 8.43 -21.53 21.22
N LYS A 440 8.42 -20.38 21.94
CA LYS A 440 9.15 -20.18 23.19
C LYS A 440 8.40 -19.20 24.09
N PHE A 441 8.53 -19.35 25.42
CA PHE A 441 7.84 -18.55 26.43
C PHE A 441 6.30 -18.62 26.29
N THR A 442 5.80 -19.81 26.03
CA THR A 442 4.37 -20.11 25.91
C THR A 442 3.67 -20.05 27.26
N VAL A 443 2.37 -19.78 27.25
CA VAL A 443 1.51 -19.81 28.44
C VAL A 443 0.46 -20.89 28.25
N ASP A 444 0.32 -21.78 29.22
CA ASP A 444 -0.73 -22.79 29.22
C ASP A 444 -2.09 -22.16 29.59
N ASN A 445 -3.15 -22.61 28.91
CA ASN A 445 -4.53 -22.17 29.16
C ASN A 445 -4.75 -20.65 28.99
N GLU A 446 -4.21 -20.06 27.95
CA GLU A 446 -4.48 -18.65 27.60
C GLU A 446 -5.99 -18.47 27.36
N PRO A 447 -6.64 -17.45 27.96
CA PRO A 447 -8.06 -17.19 27.72
C PRO A 447 -8.30 -16.83 26.26
N ALA A 448 -9.37 -17.37 25.68
CA ALA A 448 -9.75 -17.01 24.32
C ALA A 448 -10.01 -15.50 24.22
N PRO A 449 -9.45 -14.84 23.19
CA PRO A 449 -9.65 -13.40 23.00
C PRO A 449 -11.11 -13.08 22.68
N THR A 450 -11.56 -11.89 23.10
CA THR A 450 -12.88 -11.39 22.75
C THR A 450 -12.85 -10.92 21.29
N ILE A 451 -13.65 -11.55 20.44
CA ILE A 451 -13.78 -11.19 19.03
C ILE A 451 -15.06 -10.38 18.85
N THR A 452 -14.99 -9.28 18.12
CA THR A 452 -16.19 -8.53 17.70
C THR A 452 -16.89 -9.27 16.57
N PRO A 453 -18.13 -9.78 16.77
CA PRO A 453 -18.84 -10.50 15.71
C PRO A 453 -19.21 -9.55 14.55
N ALA A 454 -19.15 -10.05 13.32
CA ALA A 454 -19.68 -9.34 12.17
C ALA A 454 -21.20 -9.14 12.31
N ASN A 455 -21.72 -7.99 11.88
CA ASN A 455 -23.16 -7.71 11.88
C ASN A 455 -23.87 -8.54 10.79
N PRO A 456 -24.72 -9.52 11.15
CA PRO A 456 -25.35 -10.41 10.16
C PRO A 456 -26.42 -9.71 9.28
N MET A 457 -26.83 -8.49 9.65
CA MET A 457 -27.81 -7.72 8.88
C MET A 457 -27.18 -6.82 7.81
N LEU A 458 -25.86 -6.58 7.91
CA LEU A 458 -25.15 -5.63 7.08
C LEU A 458 -25.33 -5.86 5.57
N GLU A 459 -25.13 -7.10 5.13
CA GLU A 459 -25.30 -7.49 3.71
C GLU A 459 -26.72 -7.23 3.23
N LYS A 460 -27.73 -7.61 4.02
CA LYS A 460 -29.15 -7.39 3.67
C LYS A 460 -29.48 -5.91 3.54
N GLU A 461 -28.97 -5.09 4.46
CA GLU A 461 -29.18 -3.64 4.45
C GLU A 461 -28.49 -2.99 3.26
N GLN A 462 -27.26 -3.43 2.92
CA GLN A 462 -26.52 -2.94 1.76
C GLN A 462 -27.25 -3.28 0.46
N VAL A 463 -27.68 -4.55 0.29
CA VAL A 463 -28.45 -4.99 -0.87
C VAL A 463 -29.78 -4.23 -1.00
N ALA A 464 -30.47 -3.95 0.12
CA ALA A 464 -31.72 -3.17 0.09
C ALA A 464 -31.47 -1.72 -0.36
N ARG A 465 -30.39 -1.06 0.12
CA ARG A 465 -29.99 0.28 -0.33
C ARG A 465 -29.68 0.29 -1.83
N LEU A 466 -28.89 -0.67 -2.28
CA LEU A 466 -28.53 -0.82 -3.69
C LEU A 466 -29.74 -1.05 -4.58
N THR A 467 -30.68 -1.91 -4.17
CA THR A 467 -31.94 -2.15 -4.89
C THR A 467 -32.74 -0.85 -5.05
N LYS A 468 -32.85 -0.07 -3.98
CA LYS A 468 -33.50 1.25 -4.02
C LYS A 468 -32.79 2.21 -4.97
N TYR A 469 -31.45 2.27 -4.92
CA TYR A 469 -30.65 3.09 -5.83
C TYR A 469 -30.89 2.71 -7.29
N LYS A 470 -30.81 1.43 -7.63
CA LYS A 470 -31.04 0.90 -8.99
C LYS A 470 -32.45 1.20 -9.49
N SER A 471 -33.47 1.20 -8.62
CA SER A 471 -34.87 1.45 -9.01
C SER A 471 -35.20 2.93 -9.26
N GLY A 472 -34.40 3.88 -8.75
CA GLY A 472 -34.65 5.31 -8.84
C GLY A 472 -33.98 6.03 -10.01
N ARG A 473 -33.29 5.32 -10.91
CA ARG A 473 -32.47 5.91 -11.98
C ARG A 473 -33.08 5.74 -13.38
N ASP A 474 -32.64 6.56 -14.34
CA ASP A 474 -32.99 6.39 -15.74
C ASP A 474 -32.11 5.32 -16.38
N MET A 475 -32.66 4.13 -16.57
CA MET A 475 -31.94 2.98 -17.12
C MET A 475 -31.50 3.18 -18.57
N ALA A 476 -32.19 4.01 -19.37
CA ALA A 476 -31.80 4.27 -20.76
C ALA A 476 -30.54 5.14 -20.80
N VAL A 477 -30.45 6.14 -19.92
CA VAL A 477 -29.27 6.99 -19.79
C VAL A 477 -28.07 6.18 -19.27
N VAL A 478 -28.27 5.34 -18.25
CA VAL A 478 -27.22 4.47 -17.73
C VAL A 478 -26.67 3.54 -18.82
N ALA A 479 -27.58 2.87 -19.56
CA ALA A 479 -27.18 1.96 -20.64
C ALA A 479 -26.37 2.68 -21.73
N ALA A 480 -26.80 3.86 -22.17
CA ALA A 480 -26.07 4.66 -23.16
C ALA A 480 -24.66 5.03 -22.69
N CYS A 481 -24.51 5.48 -21.44
CA CYS A 481 -23.19 5.81 -20.88
C CYS A 481 -22.27 4.58 -20.75
N LEU A 482 -22.83 3.41 -20.41
CA LEU A 482 -22.06 2.16 -20.36
C LEU A 482 -21.65 1.69 -21.77
N ASP A 483 -22.46 1.94 -22.81
CA ASP A 483 -22.08 1.64 -24.18
C ASP A 483 -20.99 2.59 -24.70
N ASP A 484 -21.02 3.87 -24.30
CA ASP A 484 -19.91 4.82 -24.56
C ASP A 484 -18.61 4.35 -23.89
N LEU A 485 -18.71 3.83 -22.66
CA LEU A 485 -17.54 3.25 -21.97
C LEU A 485 -16.99 2.03 -22.71
N ARG A 486 -17.87 1.10 -23.18
CA ARG A 486 -17.45 -0.06 -23.99
C ARG A 486 -16.77 0.39 -25.29
N THR A 487 -17.27 1.45 -25.90
CA THR A 487 -16.70 2.03 -27.13
C THR A 487 -15.31 2.57 -26.90
N ALA A 488 -15.11 3.37 -25.85
CA ALA A 488 -13.80 3.88 -25.44
C ALA A 488 -12.83 2.74 -25.07
N ALA A 489 -13.34 1.70 -24.38
CA ALA A 489 -12.54 0.54 -24.02
C ALA A 489 -12.01 -0.24 -25.26
N LYS A 490 -12.71 -0.22 -26.40
CA LYS A 490 -12.27 -0.83 -27.67
C LYS A 490 -11.29 0.04 -28.47
N SER A 491 -11.20 1.33 -28.16
CA SER A 491 -10.29 2.29 -28.81
C SER A 491 -9.03 2.52 -27.96
N THR A 492 -8.29 3.56 -28.29
CA THR A 492 -7.15 4.06 -27.47
C THR A 492 -7.54 5.20 -26.54
N ASP A 493 -8.82 5.60 -26.53
CA ASP A 493 -9.32 6.72 -25.74
C ASP A 493 -9.20 6.45 -24.24
N ASN A 494 -9.12 7.52 -23.45
CA ASN A 494 -9.09 7.42 -22.00
C ASN A 494 -10.47 7.03 -21.46
N VAL A 495 -10.54 5.85 -20.84
CA VAL A 495 -11.80 5.27 -20.36
C VAL A 495 -12.39 5.98 -19.13
N LEU A 496 -11.62 6.83 -18.43
CA LEU A 496 -12.11 7.52 -17.23
C LEU A 496 -13.17 8.59 -17.56
N ILE A 497 -13.12 9.18 -18.75
CA ILE A 497 -14.08 10.21 -19.17
C ILE A 497 -15.50 9.62 -19.29
N PRO A 498 -15.75 8.59 -20.11
CA PRO A 498 -17.07 7.96 -20.19
C PRO A 498 -17.43 7.22 -18.88
N MET A 499 -16.45 6.68 -18.14
CA MET A 499 -16.67 6.09 -16.82
C MET A 499 -17.26 7.10 -15.84
N LYS A 500 -16.73 8.31 -15.77
CA LYS A 500 -17.26 9.40 -14.94
C LYS A 500 -18.68 9.78 -15.33
N ALA A 501 -18.98 9.81 -16.64
CA ALA A 501 -20.32 10.07 -17.14
C ALA A 501 -21.31 8.97 -16.72
N ALA A 502 -20.90 7.70 -16.79
CA ALA A 502 -21.72 6.57 -16.34
C ALA A 502 -22.02 6.64 -14.83
N LEU A 503 -21.02 6.93 -14.01
CA LEU A 503 -21.19 7.10 -12.54
C LEU A 503 -22.11 8.29 -12.21
N ARG A 504 -21.99 9.41 -12.94
CA ARG A 504 -22.88 10.58 -12.80
C ARG A 504 -24.32 10.25 -13.21
N ALA A 505 -24.51 9.33 -14.16
CA ALA A 505 -25.81 8.80 -14.55
C ALA A 505 -26.33 7.72 -13.58
N ASN A 506 -25.67 7.50 -12.46
CA ASN A 506 -25.98 6.52 -11.44
C ASN A 506 -25.74 5.04 -11.86
N ALA A 507 -24.78 4.76 -12.72
CA ALA A 507 -24.25 3.41 -12.87
C ALA A 507 -23.58 2.97 -11.56
N THR A 508 -23.64 1.67 -11.27
CA THR A 508 -22.99 1.07 -10.10
C THR A 508 -21.54 0.70 -10.41
N LEU A 509 -20.77 0.42 -9.35
CA LEU A 509 -19.41 -0.10 -9.46
C LEU A 509 -19.38 -1.41 -10.27
N GLY A 510 -20.32 -2.32 -10.00
CA GLY A 510 -20.41 -3.59 -10.71
C GLY A 510 -20.71 -3.40 -12.19
N GLU A 511 -21.69 -2.55 -12.56
CA GLU A 511 -22.04 -2.29 -13.95
C GLU A 511 -20.90 -1.67 -14.76
N VAL A 512 -20.15 -0.73 -14.17
CA VAL A 512 -18.96 -0.14 -14.80
C VAL A 512 -17.88 -1.21 -14.97
N SER A 513 -17.65 -2.04 -13.95
CA SER A 513 -16.68 -3.13 -14.02
C SER A 513 -17.04 -4.17 -15.05
N ASP A 514 -18.33 -4.50 -15.18
CA ASP A 514 -18.83 -5.46 -16.18
C ASP A 514 -18.70 -4.91 -17.61
N ALA A 515 -18.97 -3.62 -17.81
CA ALA A 515 -18.77 -2.99 -19.11
C ALA A 515 -17.29 -3.09 -19.57
N LEU A 516 -16.34 -2.99 -18.63
CA LEU A 516 -14.93 -3.22 -18.93
C LEU A 516 -14.60 -4.71 -19.09
N ARG A 517 -15.19 -5.62 -18.30
CA ARG A 517 -15.01 -7.09 -18.46
C ARG A 517 -15.46 -7.56 -19.84
N ASP A 518 -16.54 -7.02 -20.37
CA ASP A 518 -17.05 -7.33 -21.70
C ASP A 518 -16.03 -7.08 -22.82
N VAL A 519 -15.14 -6.11 -22.62
CA VAL A 519 -14.15 -5.70 -23.62
C VAL A 519 -12.75 -6.23 -23.31
N PHE A 520 -12.31 -6.13 -22.06
CA PHE A 520 -10.97 -6.48 -21.63
C PHE A 520 -10.80 -7.97 -21.32
N GLY A 521 -11.92 -8.65 -21.04
CA GLY A 521 -11.89 -10.01 -20.51
C GLY A 521 -11.56 -10.06 -19.02
N VAL A 522 -11.50 -11.28 -18.50
CA VAL A 522 -11.16 -11.59 -17.11
C VAL A 522 -9.86 -12.38 -17.09
N TYR A 523 -8.91 -11.99 -16.25
CA TYR A 523 -7.68 -12.75 -16.07
C TYR A 523 -7.97 -14.08 -15.37
N ARG A 524 -7.36 -15.14 -15.89
CA ARG A 524 -7.34 -16.47 -15.28
C ARG A 524 -5.89 -16.92 -15.22
N PRO A 525 -5.36 -17.20 -14.03
CA PRO A 525 -4.02 -17.79 -13.92
C PRO A 525 -3.96 -19.09 -14.70
N SER A 526 -2.85 -19.34 -15.37
CA SER A 526 -2.59 -20.56 -16.14
C SER A 526 -2.37 -21.77 -15.22
#